data_30ad6767aaf834f0079c34395c0ad155
#
_entry.id   30ad6767aaf834f0079c34395c0ad155
#
_cell.length_a   1.000
_cell.length_b   1.000
_cell.length_c   1.000
_cell.angle_alpha   90.00
_cell.angle_beta   90.00
_cell.angle_gamma   90.00
#
_symmetry.space_group_name_H-M   'P 1'
#
loop_
_entity.id
_entity.type
_entity.pdbx_description
1 polymer ?
#
loop_
_entity_poly.entity_id
_entity_poly.type
_entity_poly.pdbx_seq_one_letter_code
_entity_poly.pdbx_strand_id
1 'polypeptide(L)'
;MKTKRETVRNVAIIAHVDHGKTTLVDELLKQSGVFRENQEVQERVMDSNDIERERGITILSKNTAVTYKDCKINIIDTPGHADFGGEVERVLKMVNGVILVVDAFEGPMPQTKFVLSKALELDLSVIVCINKIDRPEARPAEVVDEVLELLMDLDASDEQLDCPFLYASAKAGFAVRNLDDPRENMVPLFETIIEHIPAPEGDPEAPTQILISTIDYNEYVGRIGVVKVDNGFVKVNQDCVIVNHHDPSMKRRVKISKLYEFDGLNKVEVQRADIGSIVAISGISDIHIGDTICSPENPVAIPFQKISEPTIAMNFMVNDSPLAGQEGKFVTSRHLRERLFRELNTDVSLRVEETENMDSFKVSGRGELHLSVLVENMRREGYEFAVSKAEVLTKRDERNRLLEPMELVYIDVPEEFSGTVIQKLSSRKGELHGMGTTQGGYTRLEFSIPSRGLIGFRGEFMTDTKGNGIINTIFDGYEEYKGDIQYRKQGSIIAFEDGESITYGLYNAQERGVLFIGPGEKVYSGMVVGQTGKAEDVEVNVCKTKHLSNTRSSGSDDALRLVPKKVMSLEQCMDFIDTDELLEVTPKNLRIRKKILDPTLRKRAALRKQQ
;
A
#
# COMPACT_ATOMS: atom_id res chain seq x y z
N MET A 1 -20.58 -20.04 30.02
CA MET A 1 -19.26 -20.25 30.67
C MET A 1 -18.21 -20.23 29.56
N LYS A 2 -17.18 -19.39 29.68
CA LYS A 2 -16.16 -19.33 28.62
C LYS A 2 -15.43 -20.66 28.50
N THR A 3 -15.27 -21.15 27.27
CA THR A 3 -14.55 -22.38 26.94
C THR A 3 -13.46 -22.07 25.91
N LYS A 4 -12.35 -22.80 25.96
CA LYS A 4 -11.26 -22.72 24.98
C LYS A 4 -11.48 -23.79 23.92
N ARG A 5 -11.27 -23.40 22.65
CA ARG A 5 -11.34 -24.34 21.53
C ARG A 5 -9.92 -24.77 21.12
N GLU A 6 -9.41 -25.78 21.80
CA GLU A 6 -8.02 -26.26 21.67
C GLU A 6 -7.64 -26.74 20.25
N THR A 7 -8.61 -27.06 19.41
CA THR A 7 -8.41 -27.52 18.04
C THR A 7 -8.25 -26.38 17.01
N VAL A 8 -8.17 -25.13 17.45
CA VAL A 8 -8.04 -23.96 16.56
C VAL A 8 -6.95 -23.03 17.08
N ARG A 9 -6.17 -22.46 16.15
CA ARG A 9 -5.25 -21.35 16.39
C ARG A 9 -5.47 -20.28 15.33
N ASN A 10 -5.50 -19.03 15.73
CA ASN A 10 -5.64 -17.89 14.85
C ASN A 10 -4.38 -17.03 14.95
N VAL A 11 -3.62 -16.91 13.86
CA VAL A 11 -2.35 -16.19 13.84
C VAL A 11 -2.32 -15.19 12.68
N ALA A 12 -1.71 -14.03 12.90
CA ALA A 12 -1.36 -13.11 11.84
C ALA A 12 0.15 -13.15 11.61
N ILE A 13 0.57 -13.01 10.37
CA ILE A 13 2.00 -12.92 10.03
C ILE A 13 2.33 -11.45 9.74
N ILE A 14 3.25 -10.90 10.52
CA ILE A 14 3.77 -9.55 10.40
C ILE A 14 5.23 -9.60 9.94
N ALA A 15 5.58 -8.77 8.97
CA ALA A 15 6.95 -8.64 8.50
C ALA A 15 7.14 -7.31 7.80
N HIS A 16 8.38 -6.85 7.73
CA HIS A 16 8.76 -5.82 6.78
C HIS A 16 8.70 -6.36 5.35
N VAL A 17 8.60 -5.46 4.38
CA VAL A 17 8.70 -5.80 2.95
C VAL A 17 10.01 -6.56 2.71
N ASP A 18 9.96 -7.60 1.89
CA ASP A 18 11.10 -8.48 1.54
C ASP A 18 11.70 -9.33 2.68
N HIS A 19 11.18 -9.30 3.92
CA HIS A 19 11.63 -10.21 4.98
C HIS A 19 11.20 -11.68 4.75
N GLY A 20 10.41 -11.96 3.71
CA GLY A 20 10.05 -13.31 3.28
C GLY A 20 8.74 -13.83 3.86
N LYS A 21 7.83 -12.93 4.25
CA LYS A 21 6.50 -13.26 4.77
C LYS A 21 5.72 -14.19 3.84
N THR A 22 5.50 -13.79 2.59
CA THR A 22 4.74 -14.58 1.60
C THR A 22 5.40 -15.93 1.34
N THR A 23 6.73 -15.98 1.25
CA THR A 23 7.48 -17.23 1.07
C THR A 23 7.29 -18.17 2.26
N LEU A 24 7.23 -17.64 3.49
CA LEU A 24 6.98 -18.44 4.69
C LEU A 24 5.57 -19.04 4.67
N VAL A 25 4.57 -18.26 4.32
CA VAL A 25 3.17 -18.73 4.19
C VAL A 25 3.04 -19.79 3.12
N ASP A 26 3.66 -19.58 1.95
CA ASP A 26 3.67 -20.57 0.86
C ASP A 26 4.27 -21.90 1.32
N GLU A 27 5.34 -21.85 2.11
CA GLU A 27 6.00 -23.06 2.59
C GLU A 27 5.18 -23.77 3.66
N LEU A 28 4.51 -23.03 4.55
CA LEU A 28 3.55 -23.61 5.49
C LEU A 28 2.39 -24.31 4.77
N LEU A 29 1.86 -23.70 3.71
CA LEU A 29 0.81 -24.31 2.87
C LEU A 29 1.29 -25.58 2.18
N LYS A 30 2.50 -25.60 1.63
CA LYS A 30 3.08 -26.77 0.98
C LYS A 30 3.25 -27.93 1.96
N GLN A 31 3.86 -27.68 3.11
CA GLN A 31 4.19 -28.72 4.07
C GLN A 31 3.01 -29.20 4.92
N SER A 32 1.89 -28.44 4.95
CA SER A 32 0.66 -28.90 5.60
C SER A 32 -0.16 -29.91 4.78
N GLY A 33 0.26 -30.22 3.54
CA GLY A 33 -0.43 -31.19 2.67
C GLY A 33 -1.64 -30.61 1.93
N VAL A 34 -1.82 -29.29 1.91
CA VAL A 34 -2.91 -28.60 1.17
C VAL A 34 -2.77 -28.82 -0.35
N PHE A 35 -1.54 -28.95 -0.84
CA PHE A 35 -1.27 -29.23 -2.26
C PHE A 35 -1.01 -30.73 -2.50
N ARG A 36 -1.46 -31.23 -3.64
CA ARG A 36 -1.17 -32.62 -4.06
C ARG A 36 0.31 -32.74 -4.45
N GLU A 37 0.94 -33.89 -4.17
CA GLU A 37 2.38 -34.14 -4.40
C GLU A 37 2.89 -33.84 -5.83
N ASN A 38 2.02 -33.78 -6.84
CA ASN A 38 2.36 -33.51 -8.24
C ASN A 38 1.81 -32.18 -8.78
N GLN A 39 1.36 -31.29 -7.89
CA GLN A 39 0.84 -29.98 -8.32
C GLN A 39 2.01 -28.99 -8.40
N GLU A 40 2.35 -28.50 -9.59
CA GLU A 40 3.26 -27.36 -9.74
C GLU A 40 2.59 -26.13 -9.12
N VAL A 41 3.11 -25.70 -7.99
CA VAL A 41 2.62 -24.50 -7.27
C VAL A 41 3.50 -23.34 -7.73
N GLN A 42 2.87 -22.33 -8.30
CA GLN A 42 3.57 -21.08 -8.60
C GLN A 42 4.10 -20.46 -7.30
N GLU A 43 5.27 -19.88 -7.35
CA GLU A 43 5.80 -19.09 -6.22
C GLU A 43 4.85 -17.93 -5.90
N ARG A 44 4.74 -17.56 -4.62
CA ARG A 44 3.84 -16.50 -4.11
C ARG A 44 2.36 -16.78 -4.40
N VAL A 45 1.90 -17.95 -4.01
CA VAL A 45 0.50 -18.39 -4.22
C VAL A 45 -0.50 -17.45 -3.55
N MET A 46 -0.12 -16.83 -2.44
CA MET A 46 -0.95 -15.84 -1.74
C MET A 46 -1.06 -14.51 -2.48
N ASP A 47 -0.06 -14.12 -3.28
CA ASP A 47 -0.10 -12.87 -4.05
C ASP A 47 -0.94 -13.05 -5.30
N SER A 48 -2.26 -12.85 -5.18
CA SER A 48 -3.22 -13.04 -6.28
C SER A 48 -3.21 -11.89 -7.30
N ASN A 49 -2.66 -10.73 -6.93
CA ASN A 49 -2.56 -9.55 -7.78
C ASN A 49 -1.18 -9.48 -8.44
N ASP A 50 -1.14 -9.26 -9.76
CA ASP A 50 0.14 -9.12 -10.48
C ASP A 50 1.00 -7.98 -9.95
N ILE A 51 0.39 -6.91 -9.43
CA ILE A 51 1.10 -5.79 -8.81
C ILE A 51 1.77 -6.20 -7.49
N GLU A 52 1.11 -7.03 -6.67
CA GLU A 52 1.71 -7.57 -5.45
C GLU A 52 2.95 -8.41 -5.78
N ARG A 53 2.85 -9.27 -6.81
CA ARG A 53 3.99 -10.11 -7.27
C ARG A 53 5.15 -9.29 -7.81
N GLU A 54 4.86 -8.27 -8.63
CA GLU A 54 5.89 -7.42 -9.24
C GLU A 54 6.59 -6.53 -8.23
N ARG A 55 5.84 -6.00 -7.25
CA ARG A 55 6.37 -5.08 -6.23
C ARG A 55 6.90 -5.79 -4.98
N GLY A 56 6.59 -7.07 -4.82
CA GLY A 56 6.98 -7.85 -3.65
C GLY A 56 6.25 -7.46 -2.36
N ILE A 57 5.12 -6.73 -2.45
CA ILE A 57 4.37 -6.24 -1.28
C ILE A 57 2.98 -6.88 -1.22
N THR A 58 2.49 -7.15 -0.01
CA THR A 58 1.09 -7.50 0.23
C THR A 58 0.27 -6.20 0.33
N ILE A 59 -0.75 -6.08 -0.48
CA ILE A 59 -1.64 -4.91 -0.52
C ILE A 59 -2.91 -5.18 0.30
N LEU A 60 -3.52 -6.35 0.09
CA LEU A 60 -4.73 -6.77 0.79
C LEU A 60 -4.44 -7.95 1.71
N SER A 61 -5.02 -7.94 2.90
CA SER A 61 -4.96 -9.07 3.82
C SER A 61 -5.66 -10.29 3.25
N LYS A 62 -5.05 -11.46 3.39
CA LYS A 62 -5.58 -12.73 2.90
C LYS A 62 -5.68 -13.74 4.00
N ASN A 63 -6.78 -14.49 3.96
CA ASN A 63 -7.03 -15.53 4.93
C ASN A 63 -6.77 -16.89 4.30
N THR A 64 -6.01 -17.71 5.00
CA THR A 64 -5.80 -19.12 4.67
C THR A 64 -5.86 -19.97 5.92
N ALA A 65 -6.03 -21.26 5.77
CA ALA A 65 -6.01 -22.18 6.90
C ALA A 65 -5.24 -23.44 6.52
N VAL A 66 -4.47 -23.94 7.47
CA VAL A 66 -3.76 -25.21 7.36
C VAL A 66 -4.17 -26.12 8.52
N THR A 67 -4.10 -27.42 8.31
CA THR A 67 -4.34 -28.38 9.37
C THR A 67 -3.05 -29.10 9.70
N TYR A 68 -2.62 -29.02 10.95
CA TYR A 68 -1.47 -29.75 11.44
C TYR A 68 -1.88 -30.62 12.63
N LYS A 69 -1.68 -31.95 12.52
CA LYS A 69 -2.28 -32.93 13.43
C LYS A 69 -3.81 -32.71 13.50
N ASP A 70 -4.37 -32.52 14.67
CA ASP A 70 -5.82 -32.27 14.89
C ASP A 70 -6.15 -30.78 15.09
N CYS A 71 -5.18 -29.88 14.82
CA CYS A 71 -5.34 -28.44 15.02
C CYS A 71 -5.46 -27.73 13.67
N LYS A 72 -6.52 -26.92 13.52
CA LYS A 72 -6.71 -25.99 12.42
C LYS A 72 -6.02 -24.67 12.76
N ILE A 73 -5.06 -24.26 11.95
CA ILE A 73 -4.33 -23.00 12.10
C ILE A 73 -4.83 -22.06 11.02
N ASN A 74 -5.58 -21.04 11.42
CA ASN A 74 -5.96 -19.95 10.52
C ASN A 74 -4.80 -18.94 10.47
N ILE A 75 -4.33 -18.66 9.28
CA ILE A 75 -3.21 -17.76 9.02
C ILE A 75 -3.75 -16.56 8.25
N ILE A 76 -3.54 -15.36 8.78
CA ILE A 76 -3.90 -14.12 8.11
C ILE A 76 -2.61 -13.43 7.68
N ASP A 77 -2.45 -13.27 6.38
CA ASP A 77 -1.38 -12.50 5.79
C ASP A 77 -1.70 -11.00 5.88
N THR A 78 -0.83 -10.21 6.50
CA THR A 78 -1.06 -8.78 6.73
C THR A 78 -0.23 -7.92 5.79
N PRO A 79 -0.79 -6.77 5.31
CA PRO A 79 0.02 -5.79 4.61
C PRO A 79 1.18 -5.31 5.47
N GLY A 80 2.36 -5.18 4.85
CA GLY A 80 3.56 -4.70 5.54
C GLY A 80 3.77 -3.18 5.47
N HIS A 81 3.01 -2.46 4.62
CA HIS A 81 3.20 -1.03 4.39
C HIS A 81 2.24 -0.18 5.24
N ALA A 82 2.75 0.93 5.79
CA ALA A 82 1.98 1.83 6.67
C ALA A 82 0.70 2.39 6.02
N ASP A 83 0.68 2.59 4.70
CA ASP A 83 -0.51 3.05 3.96
C ASP A 83 -1.72 2.11 4.12
N PHE A 84 -1.48 0.85 4.51
CA PHE A 84 -2.51 -0.16 4.76
C PHE A 84 -2.72 -0.44 6.26
N GLY A 85 -2.21 0.39 7.16
CA GLY A 85 -2.25 0.21 8.62
C GLY A 85 -3.64 -0.08 9.20
N GLY A 86 -4.70 0.47 8.63
CA GLY A 86 -6.06 0.18 9.09
C GLY A 86 -6.55 -1.23 8.78
N GLU A 87 -5.99 -1.91 7.80
CA GLU A 87 -6.25 -3.33 7.59
C GLU A 87 -5.55 -4.17 8.65
N VAL A 88 -4.33 -3.80 8.99
CA VAL A 88 -3.53 -4.46 10.02
C VAL A 88 -4.26 -4.46 11.36
N GLU A 89 -4.76 -3.31 11.83
CA GLU A 89 -5.49 -3.22 13.11
C GLU A 89 -6.73 -4.12 13.15
N ARG A 90 -7.43 -4.25 12.02
CA ARG A 90 -8.63 -5.11 11.92
C ARG A 90 -8.28 -6.59 11.95
N VAL A 91 -7.21 -6.95 11.24
CA VAL A 91 -6.70 -8.33 11.22
C VAL A 91 -6.26 -8.76 12.61
N LEU A 92 -5.51 -7.91 13.32
CA LEU A 92 -5.01 -8.22 14.66
C LEU A 92 -6.13 -8.52 15.67
N LYS A 93 -7.32 -7.95 15.51
CA LYS A 93 -8.49 -8.29 16.34
C LYS A 93 -9.09 -9.68 16.07
N MET A 94 -8.80 -10.28 14.92
CA MET A 94 -9.28 -11.62 14.59
C MET A 94 -8.38 -12.74 15.10
N VAL A 95 -7.16 -12.42 15.51
CA VAL A 95 -6.14 -13.42 15.88
C VAL A 95 -5.90 -13.48 17.38
N ASN A 96 -5.23 -14.52 17.81
CA ASN A 96 -4.84 -14.74 19.19
C ASN A 96 -3.34 -14.57 19.41
N GLY A 97 -2.57 -14.45 18.32
CA GLY A 97 -1.16 -14.18 18.36
C GLY A 97 -0.61 -13.81 16.99
N VAL A 98 0.65 -13.41 16.96
CA VAL A 98 1.35 -12.95 15.78
C VAL A 98 2.67 -13.68 15.60
N ILE A 99 3.04 -13.90 14.34
CA ILE A 99 4.37 -14.37 13.96
C ILE A 99 5.10 -13.18 13.36
N LEU A 100 6.11 -12.70 14.07
CA LEU A 100 6.97 -11.62 13.63
C LEU A 100 8.14 -12.21 12.81
N VAL A 101 8.14 -11.96 11.50
CA VAL A 101 9.21 -12.42 10.61
C VAL A 101 10.23 -11.31 10.42
N VAL A 102 11.48 -11.60 10.78
CA VAL A 102 12.61 -10.65 10.71
C VAL A 102 13.72 -11.24 9.84
N ASP A 103 14.28 -10.45 8.94
CA ASP A 103 15.45 -10.87 8.15
C ASP A 103 16.69 -10.98 9.05
N ALA A 104 17.39 -12.10 8.96
CA ALA A 104 18.58 -12.39 9.77
C ALA A 104 19.77 -11.44 9.53
N PHE A 105 19.76 -10.66 8.46
CA PHE A 105 20.77 -9.65 8.14
C PHE A 105 20.29 -8.22 8.47
N GLU A 106 19.09 -7.86 8.01
CA GLU A 106 18.57 -6.49 8.14
C GLU A 106 18.11 -6.16 9.57
N GLY A 107 17.62 -7.17 10.31
CA GLY A 107 17.07 -6.96 11.65
C GLY A 107 15.65 -6.35 11.62
N PRO A 108 15.13 -5.89 12.78
CA PRO A 108 13.80 -5.29 12.87
C PRO A 108 13.79 -3.90 12.22
N MET A 109 12.82 -3.68 11.33
CA MET A 109 12.66 -2.44 10.58
C MET A 109 11.55 -1.55 11.17
N PRO A 110 11.60 -0.21 10.98
CA PRO A 110 10.64 0.72 11.59
C PRO A 110 9.17 0.44 11.31
N GLN A 111 8.81 -0.07 10.12
CA GLN A 111 7.42 -0.44 9.81
C GLN A 111 6.91 -1.56 10.71
N THR A 112 7.80 -2.49 11.07
CA THR A 112 7.50 -3.57 12.00
C THR A 112 7.13 -3.03 13.38
N LYS A 113 7.74 -1.93 13.82
CA LYS A 113 7.48 -1.26 15.10
C LYS A 113 6.01 -0.88 15.26
N PHE A 114 5.40 -0.27 14.23
CA PHE A 114 3.98 0.11 14.28
C PHE A 114 3.05 -1.10 14.44
N VAL A 115 3.23 -2.14 13.61
CA VAL A 115 2.37 -3.33 13.65
C VAL A 115 2.55 -4.10 14.95
N LEU A 116 3.80 -4.21 15.40
CA LEU A 116 4.14 -4.89 16.66
C LEU A 116 3.57 -4.13 17.87
N SER A 117 3.68 -2.80 17.92
CA SER A 117 3.05 -1.97 18.96
C SER A 117 1.55 -2.25 19.08
N LYS A 118 0.84 -2.31 17.94
CA LYS A 118 -0.59 -2.63 17.93
C LYS A 118 -0.90 -4.06 18.37
N ALA A 119 -0.03 -5.02 18.08
CA ALA A 119 -0.18 -6.38 18.56
C ALA A 119 0.02 -6.47 20.08
N LEU A 120 1.01 -5.76 20.64
CA LEU A 120 1.29 -5.68 22.06
C LEU A 120 0.17 -4.97 22.84
N GLU A 121 -0.36 -3.85 22.31
CA GLU A 121 -1.52 -3.14 22.86
C GLU A 121 -2.78 -4.02 22.97
N LEU A 122 -2.92 -5.01 22.06
CA LEU A 122 -4.02 -5.98 22.05
C LEU A 122 -3.72 -7.23 22.88
N ASP A 123 -2.61 -7.25 23.59
CA ASP A 123 -2.15 -8.37 24.43
C ASP A 123 -2.04 -9.71 23.64
N LEU A 124 -1.57 -9.61 22.38
CA LEU A 124 -1.37 -10.79 21.53
C LEU A 124 -0.05 -11.48 21.86
N SER A 125 -0.06 -12.81 21.88
CA SER A 125 1.16 -13.61 22.01
C SER A 125 2.04 -13.45 20.77
N VAL A 126 3.33 -13.29 20.96
CA VAL A 126 4.31 -13.08 19.87
C VAL A 126 5.20 -14.32 19.69
N ILE A 127 5.39 -14.75 18.47
CA ILE A 127 6.45 -15.69 18.05
C ILE A 127 7.38 -14.94 17.11
N VAL A 128 8.68 -14.96 17.37
CA VAL A 128 9.68 -14.33 16.50
C VAL A 128 10.31 -15.38 15.60
N CYS A 129 10.24 -15.16 14.29
CA CYS A 129 10.84 -16.01 13.27
C CYS A 129 11.95 -15.24 12.54
N ILE A 130 13.21 -15.53 12.86
CA ILE A 130 14.38 -14.97 12.20
C ILE A 130 14.61 -15.74 10.91
N ASN A 131 14.24 -15.12 9.79
CA ASN A 131 14.24 -15.75 8.47
C ASN A 131 15.53 -15.44 7.69
N LYS A 132 15.80 -16.25 6.66
CA LYS A 132 16.95 -16.12 5.75
C LYS A 132 18.30 -16.39 6.42
N ILE A 133 18.34 -17.27 7.41
CA ILE A 133 19.59 -17.69 8.07
C ILE A 133 20.56 -18.45 7.16
N ASP A 134 20.12 -18.79 5.95
CA ASP A 134 20.93 -19.40 4.90
C ASP A 134 21.85 -18.40 4.18
N ARG A 135 21.67 -17.09 4.39
CA ARG A 135 22.52 -16.05 3.81
C ARG A 135 23.89 -16.01 4.48
N PRO A 136 24.98 -15.79 3.69
CA PRO A 136 26.33 -15.70 4.25
C PRO A 136 26.52 -14.56 5.26
N GLU A 137 25.78 -13.47 5.08
CA GLU A 137 25.84 -12.26 5.91
C GLU A 137 24.88 -12.30 7.11
N ALA A 138 24.17 -13.43 7.32
CA ALA A 138 23.21 -13.57 8.41
C ALA A 138 23.90 -13.45 9.79
N ARG A 139 23.28 -12.64 10.68
CA ARG A 139 23.74 -12.39 12.06
C ARG A 139 22.61 -12.66 13.08
N PRO A 140 22.08 -13.90 13.12
CA PRO A 140 20.86 -14.19 13.86
C PRO A 140 20.93 -13.88 15.36
N ALA A 141 22.08 -14.04 16.01
CA ALA A 141 22.23 -13.75 17.44
C ALA A 141 22.05 -12.24 17.73
N GLU A 142 22.66 -11.37 16.92
CA GLU A 142 22.54 -9.93 17.06
C GLU A 142 21.10 -9.46 16.77
N VAL A 143 20.43 -10.09 15.80
CA VAL A 143 19.04 -9.77 15.46
C VAL A 143 18.08 -10.16 16.60
N VAL A 144 18.36 -11.23 17.36
CA VAL A 144 17.61 -11.56 18.57
C VAL A 144 17.68 -10.41 19.58
N ASP A 145 18.90 -9.89 19.85
CA ASP A 145 19.11 -8.78 20.78
C ASP A 145 18.39 -7.52 20.31
N GLU A 146 18.47 -7.19 19.00
CA GLU A 146 17.76 -6.05 18.41
C GLU A 146 16.21 -6.17 18.51
N VAL A 147 15.66 -7.37 18.37
CA VAL A 147 14.23 -7.60 18.53
C VAL A 147 13.82 -7.47 20.00
N LEU A 148 14.61 -7.96 20.93
CA LEU A 148 14.36 -7.80 22.36
C LEU A 148 14.42 -6.31 22.77
N GLU A 149 15.41 -5.56 22.29
CA GLU A 149 15.47 -4.11 22.48
C GLU A 149 14.21 -3.42 21.93
N LEU A 150 13.76 -3.80 20.71
CA LEU A 150 12.53 -3.26 20.14
C LEU A 150 11.30 -3.57 20.99
N LEU A 151 11.16 -4.80 21.52
CA LEU A 151 10.05 -5.16 22.41
C LEU A 151 10.08 -4.35 23.72
N MET A 152 11.24 -4.14 24.30
CA MET A 152 11.42 -3.28 25.49
C MET A 152 11.07 -1.82 25.19
N ASP A 153 11.49 -1.27 24.05
CA ASP A 153 11.15 0.08 23.60
C ASP A 153 9.65 0.30 23.39
N LEU A 154 8.91 -0.80 23.14
CA LEU A 154 7.47 -0.81 22.96
C LEU A 154 6.70 -1.12 24.26
N ASP A 155 7.35 -1.06 25.41
CA ASP A 155 6.76 -1.37 26.73
C ASP A 155 6.10 -2.77 26.79
N ALA A 156 6.70 -3.77 26.13
CA ALA A 156 6.22 -5.14 26.18
C ALA A 156 6.22 -5.69 27.60
N SER A 157 5.19 -6.47 27.96
CA SER A 157 5.12 -7.13 29.26
C SER A 157 6.16 -8.25 29.40
N ASP A 158 6.47 -8.67 30.64
CA ASP A 158 7.40 -9.77 30.90
C ASP A 158 7.00 -11.06 30.15
N GLU A 159 5.67 -11.33 30.04
CA GLU A 159 5.14 -12.48 29.29
C GLU A 159 5.38 -12.34 27.77
N GLN A 160 5.31 -11.12 27.24
CA GLN A 160 5.59 -10.82 25.84
C GLN A 160 7.08 -10.82 25.52
N LEU A 161 7.95 -10.48 26.48
CA LEU A 161 9.40 -10.58 26.35
C LEU A 161 9.90 -12.04 26.39
N ASP A 162 9.19 -12.94 27.08
CA ASP A 162 9.47 -14.38 27.09
C ASP A 162 8.91 -15.11 25.84
N CYS A 163 8.93 -14.43 24.69
CA CYS A 163 8.46 -14.98 23.42
C CYS A 163 9.46 -15.98 22.81
N PRO A 164 8.99 -17.05 22.14
CA PRO A 164 9.85 -18.01 21.49
C PRO A 164 10.50 -17.42 20.23
N PHE A 165 11.80 -17.69 20.07
CA PHE A 165 12.56 -17.39 18.86
C PHE A 165 12.75 -18.66 18.05
N LEU A 166 12.52 -18.54 16.73
CA LEU A 166 12.76 -19.59 15.74
C LEU A 166 13.68 -19.05 14.66
N TYR A 167 14.50 -19.92 14.11
CA TYR A 167 15.42 -19.61 13.03
C TYR A 167 14.97 -20.34 11.77
N ALA A 168 14.77 -19.63 10.67
CA ALA A 168 14.19 -20.22 9.47
C ALA A 168 14.91 -19.80 8.18
N SER A 169 14.77 -20.65 7.19
CA SER A 169 14.92 -20.29 5.79
C SER A 169 13.64 -20.72 5.07
N ALA A 170 12.74 -19.76 4.87
CA ALA A 170 11.50 -20.00 4.15
C ALA A 170 11.75 -20.52 2.72
N LYS A 171 12.82 -20.02 2.06
CA LYS A 171 13.22 -20.46 0.73
C LYS A 171 13.72 -21.90 0.70
N ALA A 172 14.43 -22.33 1.74
CA ALA A 172 14.95 -23.70 1.86
C ALA A 172 13.94 -24.65 2.54
N GLY A 173 12.83 -24.15 3.06
CA GLY A 173 11.71 -24.94 3.58
C GLY A 173 11.91 -25.51 4.97
N PHE A 174 12.67 -24.84 5.85
CA PHE A 174 12.90 -25.32 7.22
C PHE A 174 12.79 -24.21 8.26
N ALA A 175 12.45 -24.61 9.49
CA ALA A 175 12.55 -23.81 10.70
C ALA A 175 13.13 -24.67 11.83
N VAL A 176 13.91 -24.05 12.71
CA VAL A 176 14.56 -24.74 13.86
C VAL A 176 14.43 -23.88 15.12
N ARG A 177 14.42 -24.52 16.29
CA ARG A 177 14.40 -23.83 17.60
C ARG A 177 15.82 -23.36 18.01
N ASN A 178 16.85 -24.12 17.66
CA ASN A 178 18.25 -23.77 17.87
C ASN A 178 19.02 -23.84 16.55
N LEU A 179 20.05 -23.03 16.40
CA LEU A 179 20.85 -22.98 15.17
C LEU A 179 21.56 -24.29 14.82
N ASP A 180 21.81 -25.14 15.83
CA ASP A 180 22.48 -26.45 15.69
C ASP A 180 21.50 -27.59 15.40
N ASP A 181 20.18 -27.34 15.43
CA ASP A 181 19.17 -28.35 15.17
C ASP A 181 19.17 -28.80 13.68
N PRO A 182 18.72 -30.01 13.38
CA PRO A 182 18.57 -30.49 12.00
C PRO A 182 17.62 -29.64 11.18
N ARG A 183 18.06 -29.21 9.99
CA ARG A 183 17.32 -28.32 9.07
C ARG A 183 16.48 -29.12 8.09
N GLU A 184 15.35 -29.66 8.52
CA GLU A 184 14.57 -30.63 7.73
C GLU A 184 13.27 -30.07 7.16
N ASN A 185 12.45 -29.38 7.99
CA ASN A 185 11.10 -28.97 7.63
C ASN A 185 10.58 -27.83 8.53
N MET A 186 9.31 -27.40 8.32
CA MET A 186 8.63 -26.37 9.10
C MET A 186 7.91 -26.90 10.36
N VAL A 187 8.04 -28.17 10.69
CA VAL A 187 7.37 -28.76 11.88
C VAL A 187 7.65 -27.98 13.17
N PRO A 188 8.88 -27.53 13.48
CA PRO A 188 9.13 -26.74 14.68
C PRO A 188 8.28 -25.46 14.77
N LEU A 189 8.00 -24.81 13.65
CA LEU A 189 7.13 -23.62 13.63
C LEU A 189 5.68 -23.99 13.89
N PHE A 190 5.14 -25.06 13.28
CA PHE A 190 3.79 -25.54 13.57
C PHE A 190 3.60 -25.92 15.04
N GLU A 191 4.56 -26.61 15.63
CA GLU A 191 4.52 -26.99 17.03
C GLU A 191 4.57 -25.79 17.96
N THR A 192 5.45 -24.81 17.69
CA THR A 192 5.54 -23.58 18.46
C THR A 192 4.23 -22.76 18.38
N ILE A 193 3.58 -22.71 17.21
CA ILE A 193 2.27 -22.05 17.08
C ILE A 193 1.24 -22.71 18.01
N ILE A 194 1.17 -24.05 18.05
CA ILE A 194 0.21 -24.76 18.87
C ILE A 194 0.52 -24.63 20.36
N GLU A 195 1.80 -24.63 20.74
CA GLU A 195 2.27 -24.54 22.11
C GLU A 195 2.12 -23.14 22.70
N HIS A 196 2.45 -22.10 21.93
CA HIS A 196 2.58 -20.73 22.45
C HIS A 196 1.37 -19.85 22.17
N ILE A 197 0.71 -19.99 21.01
CA ILE A 197 -0.47 -19.18 20.72
C ILE A 197 -1.69 -19.73 21.45
N PRO A 198 -2.39 -18.92 22.28
CA PRO A 198 -3.55 -19.40 23.02
C PRO A 198 -4.70 -19.78 22.08
N ALA A 199 -5.42 -20.83 22.47
CA ALA A 199 -6.65 -21.22 21.80
C ALA A 199 -7.72 -20.12 21.93
N PRO A 200 -8.53 -19.86 20.90
CA PRO A 200 -9.62 -18.89 21.00
C PRO A 200 -10.60 -19.28 22.11
N GLU A 201 -11.03 -18.28 22.87
CA GLU A 201 -11.93 -18.43 24.02
C GLU A 201 -13.24 -17.68 23.78
N GLY A 202 -14.37 -18.31 24.14
CA GLY A 202 -15.68 -17.70 24.05
C GLY A 202 -16.74 -18.53 24.78
N ASP A 203 -17.96 -18.03 24.83
CA ASP A 203 -19.09 -18.76 25.42
C ASP A 203 -19.95 -19.37 24.29
N PRO A 204 -19.95 -20.72 24.12
CA PRO A 204 -20.70 -21.37 23.05
C PRO A 204 -22.21 -21.29 23.22
N GLU A 205 -22.71 -21.07 24.45
CA GLU A 205 -24.13 -20.94 24.74
C GLU A 205 -24.62 -19.47 24.73
N ALA A 206 -23.70 -18.53 24.62
CA ALA A 206 -24.06 -17.12 24.53
C ALA A 206 -24.78 -16.80 23.20
N PRO A 207 -25.58 -15.73 23.15
CA PRO A 207 -26.11 -15.22 21.89
C PRO A 207 -25.02 -14.95 20.88
N THR A 208 -25.27 -15.27 19.62
CA THR A 208 -24.32 -14.98 18.50
C THR A 208 -23.89 -13.52 18.49
N GLN A 209 -22.59 -13.28 18.44
CA GLN A 209 -22.00 -11.96 18.34
C GLN A 209 -20.70 -12.06 17.53
N ILE A 210 -20.69 -11.46 16.37
CA ILE A 210 -19.59 -11.52 15.39
C ILE A 210 -19.34 -10.15 14.77
N LEU A 211 -18.07 -9.74 14.74
CA LEU A 211 -17.64 -8.48 14.15
C LEU A 211 -17.18 -8.69 12.69
N ILE A 212 -17.66 -7.85 11.79
CA ILE A 212 -17.16 -7.81 10.41
C ILE A 212 -15.82 -7.06 10.39
N SER A 213 -14.75 -7.80 10.16
CA SER A 213 -13.37 -7.27 10.21
C SER A 213 -12.83 -6.90 8.83
N THR A 214 -13.12 -7.74 7.81
CA THR A 214 -12.73 -7.44 6.42
C THR A 214 -13.88 -7.73 5.47
N ILE A 215 -13.86 -7.11 4.30
CA ILE A 215 -14.85 -7.33 3.25
C ILE A 215 -14.11 -7.78 1.99
N ASP A 216 -14.61 -8.85 1.41
CA ASP A 216 -14.26 -9.31 0.08
C ASP A 216 -15.47 -9.08 -0.86
N TYR A 217 -15.26 -9.09 -2.16
CA TYR A 217 -16.32 -8.90 -3.14
C TYR A 217 -16.25 -9.93 -4.25
N ASN A 218 -17.40 -10.45 -4.60
CA ASN A 218 -17.55 -11.35 -5.73
C ASN A 218 -18.73 -10.88 -6.59
N GLU A 219 -18.56 -10.81 -7.90
CA GLU A 219 -19.59 -10.30 -8.82
C GLU A 219 -20.91 -11.09 -8.77
N TYR A 220 -20.86 -12.36 -8.39
CA TYR A 220 -22.05 -13.24 -8.36
C TYR A 220 -22.79 -13.23 -7.01
N VAL A 221 -22.07 -13.06 -5.90
CA VAL A 221 -22.65 -13.13 -4.55
C VAL A 221 -22.63 -11.80 -3.82
N GLY A 222 -22.01 -10.77 -4.40
CA GLY A 222 -21.87 -9.45 -3.82
C GLY A 222 -20.80 -9.37 -2.73
N ARG A 223 -21.02 -8.56 -1.71
CA ARG A 223 -20.10 -8.42 -0.57
C ARG A 223 -20.07 -9.67 0.28
N ILE A 224 -18.88 -10.05 0.69
CA ILE A 224 -18.58 -11.19 1.55
C ILE A 224 -17.88 -10.64 2.78
N GLY A 225 -18.51 -10.73 3.95
CA GLY A 225 -17.88 -10.33 5.22
C GLY A 225 -17.01 -11.44 5.78
N VAL A 226 -15.75 -11.16 6.06
CA VAL A 226 -14.89 -12.07 6.83
C VAL A 226 -14.96 -11.69 8.29
N VAL A 227 -15.25 -12.67 9.12
CA VAL A 227 -15.58 -12.49 10.52
C VAL A 227 -14.93 -13.57 11.38
N LYS A 228 -14.68 -13.24 12.65
CA LYS A 228 -14.39 -14.22 13.70
C LYS A 228 -15.63 -14.42 14.55
N VAL A 229 -15.91 -15.66 14.91
CA VAL A 229 -16.99 -15.97 15.84
C VAL A 229 -16.48 -15.79 17.26
N ASP A 230 -16.86 -14.70 17.93
CA ASP A 230 -16.40 -14.39 19.28
C ASP A 230 -17.25 -15.10 20.35
N ASN A 231 -18.57 -15.16 20.15
CA ASN A 231 -19.50 -15.84 21.07
C ASN A 231 -20.59 -16.61 20.30
N GLY A 232 -21.05 -17.68 20.90
CA GLY A 232 -22.10 -18.54 20.35
C GLY A 232 -21.64 -19.32 19.12
N PHE A 233 -22.48 -19.35 18.11
CA PHE A 233 -22.23 -19.99 16.83
C PHE A 233 -22.95 -19.25 15.70
N VAL A 234 -22.55 -19.50 14.49
CA VAL A 234 -23.23 -19.03 13.30
C VAL A 234 -23.62 -20.20 12.40
N LYS A 235 -24.81 -20.16 11.82
CA LYS A 235 -25.32 -21.19 10.90
C LYS A 235 -26.01 -20.58 9.67
N VAL A 236 -26.06 -21.37 8.60
CA VAL A 236 -26.81 -21.02 7.38
C VAL A 236 -28.31 -20.88 7.73
N ASN A 237 -28.97 -19.90 7.11
CA ASN A 237 -30.35 -19.52 7.34
C ASN A 237 -30.69 -18.99 8.74
N GLN A 238 -29.69 -18.57 9.53
CA GLN A 238 -29.89 -17.93 10.82
C GLN A 238 -30.43 -16.51 10.63
N ASP A 239 -31.48 -16.17 11.39
CA ASP A 239 -31.99 -14.79 11.48
C ASP A 239 -31.12 -14.01 12.48
N CYS A 240 -30.59 -12.88 12.02
CA CYS A 240 -29.68 -12.04 12.79
C CYS A 240 -30.09 -10.56 12.69
N VAL A 241 -29.47 -9.74 13.52
CA VAL A 241 -29.59 -8.28 13.48
C VAL A 241 -28.19 -7.68 13.34
N ILE A 242 -28.01 -6.77 12.39
CA ILE A 242 -26.80 -5.95 12.28
C ILE A 242 -26.97 -4.71 13.14
N VAL A 243 -25.94 -4.43 13.95
CA VAL A 243 -25.78 -3.22 14.76
C VAL A 243 -24.38 -2.66 14.56
N ASN A 244 -24.20 -1.35 14.83
CA ASN A 244 -22.90 -0.71 14.70
C ASN A 244 -22.56 0.07 15.98
N HIS A 245 -21.31 -0.02 16.42
CA HIS A 245 -20.87 0.63 17.67
C HIS A 245 -20.90 2.18 17.56
N HIS A 246 -20.58 2.71 16.38
CA HIS A 246 -20.54 4.16 16.12
C HIS A 246 -21.88 4.75 15.67
N ASP A 247 -22.85 3.90 15.30
CA ASP A 247 -24.21 4.28 14.98
C ASP A 247 -25.23 3.43 15.77
N PRO A 248 -25.55 3.82 17.02
CA PRO A 248 -26.51 3.10 17.85
C PRO A 248 -27.95 3.03 17.29
N SER A 249 -28.26 3.89 16.31
CA SER A 249 -29.57 3.91 15.65
C SER A 249 -29.71 2.82 14.60
N MET A 250 -28.60 2.29 14.11
CA MET A 250 -28.56 1.27 13.09
C MET A 250 -28.97 -0.08 13.67
N LYS A 251 -30.16 -0.56 13.26
CA LYS A 251 -30.65 -1.91 13.54
C LYS A 251 -31.31 -2.48 12.29
N ARG A 252 -30.71 -3.50 11.70
CA ARG A 252 -31.20 -4.11 10.48
C ARG A 252 -31.28 -5.63 10.62
N ARG A 253 -32.48 -6.20 10.36
CA ARG A 253 -32.65 -7.65 10.32
C ARG A 253 -32.06 -8.21 9.03
N VAL A 254 -31.29 -9.27 9.16
CA VAL A 254 -30.61 -9.96 8.06
C VAL A 254 -30.71 -11.48 8.27
N LYS A 255 -30.52 -12.20 7.18
CA LYS A 255 -30.43 -13.64 7.19
C LYS A 255 -29.14 -14.08 6.52
N ILE A 256 -28.41 -15.00 7.14
CA ILE A 256 -27.16 -15.53 6.62
C ILE A 256 -27.51 -16.55 5.52
N SER A 257 -27.17 -16.24 4.27
CA SER A 257 -27.49 -17.12 3.15
C SER A 257 -26.47 -18.23 2.98
N LYS A 258 -25.18 -17.90 3.07
CA LYS A 258 -24.10 -18.87 2.93
C LYS A 258 -22.97 -18.56 3.90
N LEU A 259 -22.31 -19.61 4.33
CA LEU A 259 -21.21 -19.60 5.27
C LEU A 259 -20.05 -20.42 4.69
N TYR A 260 -18.84 -19.88 4.73
CA TYR A 260 -17.66 -20.55 4.23
C TYR A 260 -16.56 -20.55 5.28
N GLU A 261 -15.85 -21.66 5.43
CA GLU A 261 -14.58 -21.75 6.12
C GLU A 261 -13.42 -21.75 5.11
N PHE A 262 -12.24 -21.33 5.56
CA PHE A 262 -11.02 -21.41 4.78
C PHE A 262 -10.41 -22.81 4.94
N ASP A 263 -9.98 -23.39 3.82
CA ASP A 263 -9.22 -24.64 3.74
C ASP A 263 -8.14 -24.46 2.66
N GLY A 264 -6.91 -24.31 3.08
CA GLY A 264 -5.86 -23.76 2.22
C GLY A 264 -6.29 -22.39 1.70
N LEU A 265 -6.23 -22.23 0.39
CA LEU A 265 -6.66 -21.01 -0.31
C LEU A 265 -8.15 -21.02 -0.72
N ASN A 266 -8.83 -22.12 -0.50
CA ASN A 266 -10.22 -22.29 -0.93
C ASN A 266 -11.20 -21.88 0.17
N LYS A 267 -12.39 -21.44 -0.25
CA LYS A 267 -13.54 -21.21 0.61
C LYS A 267 -14.47 -22.42 0.49
N VAL A 268 -14.61 -23.18 1.56
CA VAL A 268 -15.46 -24.38 1.61
C VAL A 268 -16.77 -24.04 2.30
N GLU A 269 -17.91 -24.35 1.66
CA GLU A 269 -19.23 -24.07 2.23
C GLU A 269 -19.51 -24.99 3.43
N VAL A 270 -19.87 -24.39 4.54
CA VAL A 270 -20.19 -25.08 5.80
C VAL A 270 -21.59 -24.69 6.31
N GLN A 271 -22.22 -25.56 7.08
CA GLN A 271 -23.56 -25.31 7.61
C GLN A 271 -23.54 -24.56 8.93
N ARG A 272 -22.45 -24.68 9.67
CA ARG A 272 -22.27 -24.10 11.00
C ARG A 272 -20.79 -23.82 11.27
N ALA A 273 -20.54 -22.73 11.99
CA ALA A 273 -19.22 -22.42 12.55
C ALA A 273 -19.37 -22.01 14.03
N ASP A 274 -18.46 -22.48 14.86
CA ASP A 274 -18.43 -22.26 16.29
C ASP A 274 -17.39 -21.22 16.69
N ILE A 275 -17.33 -20.85 17.98
CA ILE A 275 -16.39 -19.90 18.56
C ILE A 275 -14.97 -20.12 18.04
N GLY A 276 -14.27 -19.03 17.80
CA GLY A 276 -12.89 -19.01 17.31
C GLY A 276 -12.73 -19.30 15.82
N SER A 277 -13.77 -19.77 15.10
CA SER A 277 -13.70 -19.93 13.66
C SER A 277 -13.60 -18.57 12.95
N ILE A 278 -12.71 -18.47 11.96
CA ILE A 278 -12.68 -17.37 11.00
C ILE A 278 -13.44 -17.84 9.77
N VAL A 279 -14.51 -17.13 9.43
CA VAL A 279 -15.44 -17.54 8.37
C VAL A 279 -15.80 -16.37 7.46
N ALA A 280 -16.18 -16.71 6.23
CA ALA A 280 -16.71 -15.76 5.26
C ALA A 280 -18.23 -15.93 5.16
N ILE A 281 -18.97 -14.82 5.28
CA ILE A 281 -20.43 -14.76 5.25
C ILE A 281 -20.88 -14.02 4.01
N SER A 282 -21.82 -14.59 3.26
CA SER A 282 -22.40 -13.95 2.08
C SER A 282 -23.93 -13.90 2.09
N GLY A 283 -24.50 -13.11 1.19
CA GLY A 283 -25.94 -12.93 1.06
C GLY A 283 -26.51 -11.74 1.82
N ILE A 284 -25.65 -10.89 2.36
CA ILE A 284 -26.02 -9.62 2.97
C ILE A 284 -25.42 -8.50 2.13
N SER A 285 -26.24 -7.82 1.35
CA SER A 285 -25.79 -6.91 0.28
C SER A 285 -25.11 -5.62 0.77
N ASP A 286 -25.39 -5.21 1.99
CA ASP A 286 -25.03 -3.89 2.49
C ASP A 286 -24.37 -4.01 3.87
N ILE A 287 -23.27 -4.74 3.91
CA ILE A 287 -22.44 -4.91 5.10
C ILE A 287 -21.24 -3.96 5.04
N HIS A 288 -20.86 -3.47 6.22
CA HIS A 288 -19.70 -2.59 6.38
C HIS A 288 -18.75 -3.15 7.41
N ILE A 289 -17.49 -2.79 7.30
CA ILE A 289 -16.50 -3.12 8.32
C ILE A 289 -16.88 -2.43 9.62
N GLY A 290 -16.79 -3.17 10.73
CA GLY A 290 -17.22 -2.70 12.04
C GLY A 290 -18.69 -2.96 12.37
N ASP A 291 -19.48 -3.45 11.42
CA ASP A 291 -20.81 -3.95 11.71
C ASP A 291 -20.71 -5.20 12.56
N THR A 292 -21.56 -5.31 13.57
CA THR A 292 -21.68 -6.51 14.41
C THR A 292 -22.96 -7.26 14.04
N ILE A 293 -22.82 -8.52 13.69
CA ILE A 293 -23.94 -9.43 13.47
C ILE A 293 -24.27 -10.09 14.80
N CYS A 294 -25.49 -9.89 15.28
CA CYS A 294 -25.96 -10.37 16.58
C CYS A 294 -27.19 -11.25 16.45
N SER A 295 -27.42 -12.06 17.47
CA SER A 295 -28.73 -12.66 17.71
C SER A 295 -29.78 -11.56 17.92
N PRO A 296 -31.01 -11.69 17.37
CA PRO A 296 -32.09 -10.71 17.56
C PRO A 296 -32.45 -10.44 19.02
N GLU A 297 -32.17 -11.40 19.90
CA GLU A 297 -32.49 -11.36 21.33
C GLU A 297 -31.54 -10.45 22.12
N ASN A 298 -30.27 -10.31 21.64
CA ASN A 298 -29.25 -9.51 22.31
C ASN A 298 -28.42 -8.72 21.29
N PRO A 299 -28.96 -7.64 20.73
CA PRO A 299 -28.29 -6.83 19.69
C PRO A 299 -27.28 -5.84 20.32
N VAL A 300 -26.12 -6.34 20.74
CA VAL A 300 -25.03 -5.54 21.33
C VAL A 300 -23.87 -5.46 20.35
N ALA A 301 -23.47 -4.22 19.98
CA ALA A 301 -22.35 -3.98 19.08
C ALA A 301 -21.01 -4.23 19.80
N ILE A 302 -20.07 -4.87 19.11
CA ILE A 302 -18.68 -5.00 19.54
C ILE A 302 -17.97 -3.66 19.31
N PRO A 303 -17.25 -3.12 20.30
CA PRO A 303 -16.44 -1.91 20.10
C PRO A 303 -15.36 -2.14 19.05
N PHE A 304 -15.24 -1.23 18.10
CA PHE A 304 -14.16 -1.25 17.12
C PHE A 304 -13.60 0.16 16.91
N GLN A 305 -12.34 0.23 16.50
CA GLN A 305 -11.73 1.50 16.13
C GLN A 305 -12.25 1.95 14.77
N LYS A 306 -12.62 3.23 14.69
CA LYS A 306 -13.03 3.83 13.42
C LYS A 306 -11.85 3.79 12.45
N ILE A 307 -12.13 3.41 11.21
CA ILE A 307 -11.13 3.43 10.13
C ILE A 307 -10.57 4.84 10.04
N SER A 308 -9.23 4.97 10.06
CA SER A 308 -8.58 6.27 9.92
C SER A 308 -8.96 6.91 8.59
N GLU A 309 -9.22 8.21 8.63
CA GLU A 309 -9.65 8.96 7.45
C GLU A 309 -8.51 9.06 6.42
N PRO A 310 -8.85 9.17 5.12
CA PRO A 310 -7.87 9.45 4.10
C PRO A 310 -7.08 10.74 4.39
N THR A 311 -5.80 10.77 4.02
CA THR A 311 -4.91 11.92 4.21
C THR A 311 -4.56 12.63 2.91
N ILE A 312 -4.68 11.94 1.77
CA ILE A 312 -4.31 12.44 0.44
C ILE A 312 -5.50 12.27 -0.51
N ALA A 313 -5.69 13.21 -1.41
CA ALA A 313 -6.68 13.15 -2.48
C ALA A 313 -6.08 13.53 -3.81
N MET A 314 -6.62 12.97 -4.90
CA MET A 314 -6.36 13.40 -6.27
C MET A 314 -7.63 13.31 -7.11
N ASN A 315 -7.67 14.09 -8.19
CA ASN A 315 -8.80 14.03 -9.10
C ASN A 315 -8.51 13.04 -10.23
N PHE A 316 -9.46 12.14 -10.45
CA PHE A 316 -9.53 11.25 -11.60
C PHE A 316 -10.52 11.84 -12.58
N MET A 317 -10.12 12.04 -13.81
CA MET A 317 -10.96 12.68 -14.81
C MET A 317 -10.87 11.99 -16.17
N VAL A 318 -11.88 12.21 -16.99
CA VAL A 318 -11.85 11.75 -18.38
C VAL A 318 -10.67 12.40 -19.09
N ASN A 319 -9.94 11.61 -19.89
CA ASN A 319 -8.89 12.16 -20.73
C ASN A 319 -9.51 12.93 -21.90
N ASP A 320 -9.27 14.24 -21.97
CA ASP A 320 -9.74 15.17 -22.98
C ASP A 320 -8.60 15.70 -23.88
N SER A 321 -7.46 15.02 -23.90
CA SER A 321 -6.33 15.37 -24.74
C SER A 321 -6.59 15.10 -26.24
N PRO A 322 -5.81 15.69 -27.15
CA PRO A 322 -5.90 15.39 -28.58
C PRO A 322 -5.65 13.92 -28.96
N LEU A 323 -5.02 13.13 -28.08
CA LEU A 323 -4.76 11.71 -28.27
C LEU A 323 -5.76 10.82 -27.52
N ALA A 324 -6.80 11.41 -26.90
CA ALA A 324 -7.78 10.68 -26.11
C ALA A 324 -8.53 9.61 -26.95
N GLY A 325 -8.81 8.46 -26.32
CA GLY A 325 -9.58 7.36 -26.91
C GLY A 325 -8.84 6.52 -27.95
N GLN A 326 -7.54 6.73 -28.14
CA GLN A 326 -6.75 5.94 -29.11
C GLN A 326 -6.21 4.63 -28.53
N GLU A 327 -6.08 4.52 -27.22
CA GLU A 327 -5.36 3.42 -26.58
C GLU A 327 -6.21 2.67 -25.54
N GLY A 328 -7.18 3.34 -24.92
CA GLY A 328 -8.04 2.76 -23.89
C GLY A 328 -9.29 2.10 -24.44
N LYS A 329 -9.77 1.08 -23.74
CA LYS A 329 -11.07 0.44 -23.95
C LYS A 329 -12.21 1.23 -23.29
N PHE A 330 -11.93 1.74 -22.07
CA PHE A 330 -12.87 2.41 -21.18
C PHE A 330 -12.46 3.87 -21.03
N VAL A 331 -13.13 4.76 -21.76
CA VAL A 331 -12.70 6.15 -21.93
C VAL A 331 -13.76 7.18 -21.48
N THR A 332 -14.94 6.72 -21.05
CA THR A 332 -16.05 7.62 -20.72
C THR A 332 -16.17 7.86 -19.21
N SER A 333 -16.78 9.00 -18.84
CA SER A 333 -17.13 9.34 -17.46
C SER A 333 -17.92 8.24 -16.75
N ARG A 334 -18.85 7.62 -17.46
CA ARG A 334 -19.64 6.50 -16.94
C ARG A 334 -18.76 5.31 -16.56
N HIS A 335 -17.85 4.88 -17.44
CA HIS A 335 -16.93 3.77 -17.16
C HIS A 335 -16.02 4.09 -15.97
N LEU A 336 -15.50 5.31 -15.93
CA LEU A 336 -14.64 5.79 -14.84
C LEU A 336 -15.40 5.76 -13.50
N ARG A 337 -16.62 6.30 -13.50
CA ARG A 337 -17.50 6.31 -12.33
C ARG A 337 -17.79 4.88 -11.83
N GLU A 338 -18.29 4.02 -12.70
CA GLU A 338 -18.63 2.64 -12.36
C GLU A 338 -17.42 1.90 -11.77
N ARG A 339 -16.23 2.11 -12.32
CA ARG A 339 -15.00 1.47 -11.84
C ARG A 339 -14.57 2.00 -10.46
N LEU A 340 -14.55 3.32 -10.28
CA LEU A 340 -14.15 3.94 -9.01
C LEU A 340 -15.12 3.57 -7.88
N PHE A 341 -16.43 3.60 -8.13
CA PHE A 341 -17.41 3.22 -7.12
C PHE A 341 -17.42 1.70 -6.84
N ARG A 342 -17.06 0.87 -7.82
CA ARG A 342 -16.85 -0.57 -7.61
C ARG A 342 -15.71 -0.84 -6.64
N GLU A 343 -14.63 -0.05 -6.67
CA GLU A 343 -13.49 -0.19 -5.74
C GLU A 343 -13.90 -0.04 -4.28
N LEU A 344 -14.88 0.83 -3.99
CA LEU A 344 -15.41 1.02 -2.63
C LEU A 344 -16.08 -0.24 -2.03
N ASN A 345 -16.33 -1.26 -2.84
CA ASN A 345 -16.87 -2.52 -2.34
C ASN A 345 -15.79 -3.36 -1.62
N THR A 346 -14.53 -3.20 -2.00
CA THR A 346 -13.40 -3.95 -1.45
C THR A 346 -12.50 -3.07 -0.61
N ASP A 347 -12.23 -1.85 -1.05
CA ASP A 347 -11.36 -0.91 -0.35
C ASP A 347 -12.18 0.12 0.42
N VAL A 348 -12.29 -0.11 1.71
CA VAL A 348 -13.05 0.76 2.64
C VAL A 348 -12.26 1.98 3.12
N SER A 349 -10.95 2.03 2.85
CA SER A 349 -10.09 3.16 3.17
C SER A 349 -10.08 4.22 2.07
N LEU A 350 -10.65 3.89 0.92
CA LEU A 350 -10.82 4.78 -0.20
C LEU A 350 -12.13 5.58 -0.06
N ARG A 351 -12.12 6.83 -0.47
CA ARG A 351 -13.33 7.66 -0.62
C ARG A 351 -13.39 8.20 -2.04
N VAL A 352 -14.53 8.10 -2.68
CA VAL A 352 -14.80 8.64 -4.02
C VAL A 352 -15.95 9.64 -3.91
N GLU A 353 -15.72 10.86 -4.35
CA GLU A 353 -16.70 11.93 -4.36
C GLU A 353 -16.83 12.48 -5.78
N GLU A 354 -18.06 12.73 -6.20
CA GLU A 354 -18.33 13.44 -7.45
C GLU A 354 -17.99 14.92 -7.26
N THR A 355 -17.33 15.52 -8.25
CA THR A 355 -17.02 16.95 -8.24
C THR A 355 -18.11 17.73 -8.97
N GLU A 356 -18.04 19.05 -8.95
CA GLU A 356 -18.95 19.92 -9.75
C GLU A 356 -18.84 19.63 -11.25
N ASN A 357 -17.70 19.13 -11.70
CA ASN A 357 -17.50 18.66 -13.07
C ASN A 357 -17.87 17.17 -13.16
N MET A 358 -18.91 16.86 -13.97
CA MET A 358 -19.41 15.48 -14.16
C MET A 358 -18.36 14.50 -14.74
N ASP A 359 -17.26 15.00 -15.31
CA ASP A 359 -16.18 14.22 -15.88
C ASP A 359 -14.99 14.05 -14.92
N SER A 360 -15.14 14.45 -13.65
CA SER A 360 -14.09 14.41 -12.65
C SER A 360 -14.59 13.86 -11.32
N PHE A 361 -13.77 13.02 -10.69
CA PHE A 361 -14.03 12.38 -9.40
C PHE A 361 -12.87 12.65 -8.46
N LYS A 362 -13.17 13.11 -7.26
CA LYS A 362 -12.19 13.26 -6.21
C LYS A 362 -12.03 11.92 -5.50
N VAL A 363 -10.84 11.36 -5.59
CA VAL A 363 -10.49 10.08 -4.96
C VAL A 363 -9.51 10.34 -3.84
N SER A 364 -9.88 9.94 -2.63
CA SER A 364 -9.07 10.14 -1.43
C SER A 364 -8.62 8.81 -0.86
N GLY A 365 -7.34 8.70 -0.51
CA GLY A 365 -6.70 7.50 0.03
C GLY A 365 -5.74 7.84 1.16
N ARG A 366 -5.10 6.82 1.72
CA ARG A 366 -4.21 6.98 2.87
C ARG A 366 -2.81 7.46 2.50
N GLY A 367 -2.34 7.17 1.29
CA GLY A 367 -1.00 7.52 0.84
C GLY A 367 -0.85 7.48 -0.67
N GLU A 368 0.30 7.94 -1.17
CA GLU A 368 0.60 7.97 -2.61
C GLU A 368 0.65 6.56 -3.21
N LEU A 369 1.23 5.60 -2.48
CA LEU A 369 1.31 4.22 -2.94
C LEU A 369 -0.09 3.61 -3.13
N HIS A 370 -1.00 3.88 -2.20
CA HIS A 370 -2.38 3.41 -2.28
C HIS A 370 -3.08 3.90 -3.57
N LEU A 371 -2.99 5.20 -3.85
CA LEU A 371 -3.58 5.78 -5.07
C LEU A 371 -2.85 5.33 -6.34
N SER A 372 -1.52 5.17 -6.32
CA SER A 372 -0.76 4.69 -7.47
C SER A 372 -1.10 3.24 -7.84
N VAL A 373 -1.38 2.39 -6.86
CA VAL A 373 -1.86 1.02 -7.08
C VAL A 373 -3.22 1.03 -7.77
N LEU A 374 -4.15 1.89 -7.34
CA LEU A 374 -5.46 2.04 -8.00
C LEU A 374 -5.30 2.50 -9.46
N VAL A 375 -4.47 3.50 -9.71
CA VAL A 375 -4.17 4.00 -11.06
C VAL A 375 -3.60 2.88 -11.94
N GLU A 376 -2.64 2.10 -11.44
CA GLU A 376 -2.02 1.01 -12.20
C GLU A 376 -2.98 -0.15 -12.45
N ASN A 377 -3.82 -0.52 -11.49
CA ASN A 377 -4.87 -1.53 -11.69
C ASN A 377 -5.82 -1.11 -12.81
N MET A 378 -6.34 0.11 -12.77
CA MET A 378 -7.24 0.63 -13.80
C MET A 378 -6.57 0.69 -15.17
N ARG A 379 -5.30 1.08 -15.22
CA ARG A 379 -4.50 1.09 -16.45
C ARG A 379 -4.41 -0.30 -17.07
N ARG A 380 -4.11 -1.33 -16.28
CA ARG A 380 -4.03 -2.75 -16.75
C ARG A 380 -5.36 -3.31 -17.16
N GLU A 381 -6.45 -2.89 -16.53
CA GLU A 381 -7.81 -3.24 -16.93
C GLU A 381 -8.24 -2.61 -18.27
N GLY A 382 -7.46 -1.68 -18.82
CA GLY A 382 -7.71 -1.04 -20.11
C GLY A 382 -8.44 0.30 -20.04
N TYR A 383 -8.46 0.94 -18.88
CA TYR A 383 -8.97 2.29 -18.72
C TYR A 383 -7.99 3.34 -19.24
N GLU A 384 -8.56 4.41 -19.80
CA GLU A 384 -7.85 5.62 -20.18
C GLU A 384 -8.49 6.81 -19.47
N PHE A 385 -7.68 7.56 -18.72
CA PHE A 385 -8.12 8.67 -17.88
C PHE A 385 -6.95 9.63 -17.61
N ALA A 386 -7.22 10.75 -16.96
CA ALA A 386 -6.20 11.66 -16.48
C ALA A 386 -6.28 11.81 -14.96
N VAL A 387 -5.14 12.04 -14.32
CA VAL A 387 -5.08 12.32 -12.88
C VAL A 387 -4.38 13.66 -12.60
N SER A 388 -4.84 14.34 -11.55
CA SER A 388 -4.20 15.56 -11.05
C SER A 388 -3.06 15.23 -10.08
N LYS A 389 -2.26 16.24 -9.73
CA LYS A 389 -1.35 16.15 -8.59
C LYS A 389 -2.11 15.75 -7.33
N ALA A 390 -1.48 14.90 -6.50
CA ALA A 390 -1.99 14.56 -5.19
C ALA A 390 -1.93 15.78 -4.25
N GLU A 391 -2.99 16.01 -3.52
CA GLU A 391 -3.12 17.07 -2.53
C GLU A 391 -3.42 16.48 -1.17
N VAL A 392 -2.83 17.05 -0.12
CA VAL A 392 -3.07 16.61 1.25
C VAL A 392 -4.39 17.18 1.76
N LEU A 393 -5.17 16.36 2.43
CA LEU A 393 -6.44 16.74 3.03
C LEU A 393 -6.19 17.46 4.36
N THR A 394 -6.48 18.77 4.38
CA THR A 394 -6.40 19.58 5.58
C THR A 394 -7.74 19.62 6.33
N LYS A 395 -7.69 19.86 7.63
CA LYS A 395 -8.85 20.00 8.50
C LYS A 395 -8.85 21.37 9.18
N ARG A 396 -9.99 21.77 9.74
CA ARG A 396 -10.05 22.94 10.62
C ARG A 396 -10.49 22.50 12.01
N ASP A 397 -9.80 23.02 13.02
CA ASP A 397 -10.13 22.77 14.41
C ASP A 397 -11.34 23.62 14.86
N GLU A 398 -11.77 23.44 16.10
CA GLU A 398 -12.88 24.21 16.70
C GLU A 398 -12.62 25.73 16.74
N ARG A 399 -11.36 26.16 16.65
CA ARG A 399 -10.92 27.56 16.59
C ARG A 399 -10.71 28.05 15.16
N ASN A 400 -11.14 27.27 14.15
CA ASN A 400 -11.00 27.56 12.72
C ASN A 400 -9.54 27.65 12.22
N ARG A 401 -8.56 27.09 12.97
CA ARG A 401 -7.17 26.99 12.53
C ARG A 401 -7.04 25.85 11.54
N LEU A 402 -6.21 26.06 10.52
CA LEU A 402 -5.93 25.05 9.50
C LEU A 402 -4.96 24.02 10.09
N LEU A 403 -5.35 22.75 10.07
CA LEU A 403 -4.54 21.61 10.48
C LEU A 403 -4.16 20.78 9.26
N GLU A 404 -2.94 20.26 9.27
CA GLU A 404 -2.43 19.35 8.25
C GLU A 404 -1.97 18.03 8.88
N PRO A 405 -2.04 16.91 8.14
CA PRO A 405 -1.55 15.62 8.63
C PRO A 405 -0.03 15.62 8.73
N MET A 406 0.47 15.02 9.82
CA MET A 406 1.88 14.86 10.12
C MET A 406 2.29 13.39 10.02
N GLU A 407 3.54 13.15 9.68
CA GLU A 407 4.14 11.83 9.66
C GLU A 407 5.46 11.81 10.44
N LEU A 408 5.66 10.75 11.22
CA LEU A 408 6.96 10.36 11.72
C LEU A 408 7.70 9.61 10.63
N VAL A 409 8.90 10.05 10.34
CA VAL A 409 9.75 9.50 9.28
C VAL A 409 11.02 8.94 9.88
N TYR A 410 11.26 7.67 9.64
CA TYR A 410 12.47 6.96 10.01
C TYR A 410 13.29 6.69 8.75
N ILE A 411 14.53 7.14 8.75
CA ILE A 411 15.42 7.04 7.59
C ILE A 411 16.73 6.40 8.01
N ASP A 412 17.10 5.32 7.35
CA ASP A 412 18.41 4.70 7.47
C ASP A 412 19.23 4.97 6.21
N VAL A 413 20.35 5.67 6.34
CA VAL A 413 21.24 6.02 5.23
C VAL A 413 22.70 5.87 5.61
N PRO A 414 23.59 5.53 4.65
CA PRO A 414 25.02 5.69 4.86
C PRO A 414 25.36 7.12 5.32
N GLU A 415 26.31 7.24 6.22
CA GLU A 415 26.70 8.52 6.87
C GLU A 415 26.95 9.64 5.84
N GLU A 416 27.55 9.30 4.69
CA GLU A 416 27.87 10.27 3.62
C GLU A 416 26.63 11.00 3.04
N PHE A 417 25.42 10.41 3.12
CA PHE A 417 24.18 10.98 2.60
C PHE A 417 23.32 11.67 3.68
N SER A 418 23.62 11.48 4.96
CA SER A 418 22.81 11.97 6.08
C SER A 418 22.59 13.49 6.03
N GLY A 419 23.65 14.26 5.77
CA GLY A 419 23.59 15.72 5.65
C GLY A 419 22.67 16.21 4.53
N THR A 420 22.70 15.54 3.36
CA THR A 420 21.82 15.87 2.22
C THR A 420 20.35 15.61 2.55
N VAL A 421 20.07 14.49 3.21
CA VAL A 421 18.72 14.10 3.63
C VAL A 421 18.17 15.08 4.64
N ILE A 422 18.95 15.41 5.68
CA ILE A 422 18.56 16.39 6.72
C ILE A 422 18.24 17.75 6.08
N GLN A 423 19.10 18.25 5.19
CA GLN A 423 18.87 19.53 4.52
C GLN A 423 17.58 19.53 3.69
N LYS A 424 17.31 18.45 2.94
CA LYS A 424 16.12 18.35 2.10
C LYS A 424 14.83 18.25 2.92
N LEU A 425 14.80 17.42 3.95
CA LEU A 425 13.62 17.30 4.81
C LEU A 425 13.34 18.59 5.59
N SER A 426 14.36 19.23 6.13
CA SER A 426 14.21 20.52 6.83
C SER A 426 13.68 21.61 5.89
N SER A 427 14.10 21.64 4.60
CA SER A 427 13.53 22.56 3.61
C SER A 427 12.06 22.30 3.30
N ARG A 428 11.57 21.08 3.57
CA ARG A 428 10.18 20.63 3.42
C ARG A 428 9.39 20.68 4.73
N LYS A 429 9.86 21.46 5.72
CA LYS A 429 9.26 21.65 7.04
C LYS A 429 9.35 20.43 7.96
N GLY A 430 10.30 19.54 7.71
CA GLY A 430 10.63 18.44 8.61
C GLY A 430 11.43 18.91 9.81
N GLU A 431 11.10 18.40 10.99
CA GLU A 431 11.79 18.65 12.27
C GLU A 431 12.52 17.37 12.67
N LEU A 432 13.85 17.47 12.88
CA LEU A 432 14.68 16.34 13.31
C LEU A 432 14.48 16.11 14.81
N HIS A 433 14.05 14.93 15.21
CA HIS A 433 13.87 14.53 16.60
C HIS A 433 15.03 13.70 17.14
N GLY A 434 15.60 12.83 16.31
CA GLY A 434 16.65 11.93 16.69
C GLY A 434 17.64 11.63 15.57
N MET A 435 18.88 11.35 15.97
CA MET A 435 19.93 10.87 15.08
C MET A 435 20.80 9.87 15.85
N GLY A 436 20.98 8.68 15.27
CA GLY A 436 21.79 7.62 15.87
C GLY A 436 22.51 6.80 14.79
N THR A 437 23.47 5.99 15.21
CA THR A 437 24.15 5.05 14.30
C THR A 437 23.61 3.65 14.57
N THR A 438 23.18 2.97 13.51
CA THR A 438 22.75 1.58 13.59
C THR A 438 23.96 0.64 13.66
N GLN A 439 23.79 -0.57 14.17
CA GLN A 439 24.86 -1.57 14.23
C GLN A 439 25.44 -1.92 12.85
N GLY A 440 24.66 -1.75 11.77
CA GLY A 440 25.10 -1.91 10.39
C GLY A 440 25.91 -0.75 9.81
N GLY A 441 26.25 0.29 10.60
CA GLY A 441 27.03 1.45 10.17
C GLY A 441 26.21 2.48 9.36
N TYR A 442 24.89 2.39 9.38
CA TYR A 442 23.98 3.39 8.82
C TYR A 442 23.64 4.45 9.87
N THR A 443 23.42 5.67 9.41
CA THR A 443 22.85 6.73 10.25
C THR A 443 21.34 6.64 10.21
N ARG A 444 20.70 6.46 11.35
CA ARG A 444 19.24 6.53 11.53
C ARG A 444 18.84 7.94 11.87
N LEU A 445 17.90 8.48 11.13
CA LEU A 445 17.34 9.82 11.33
C LEU A 445 15.83 9.67 11.62
N GLU A 446 15.34 10.42 12.61
CA GLU A 446 13.94 10.49 12.99
C GLU A 446 13.42 11.90 12.79
N PHE A 447 12.37 12.04 11.97
CA PHE A 447 11.75 13.32 11.65
C PHE A 447 10.25 13.30 11.91
N SER A 448 9.71 14.46 12.34
CA SER A 448 8.30 14.78 12.16
C SER A 448 8.16 15.75 10.99
N ILE A 449 7.28 15.44 10.03
CA ILE A 449 7.13 16.24 8.82
C ILE A 449 5.67 16.27 8.37
N PRO A 450 5.16 17.39 7.82
CA PRO A 450 3.86 17.40 7.15
C PRO A 450 3.81 16.38 6.01
N SER A 451 2.75 15.57 5.90
CA SER A 451 2.61 14.56 4.82
C SER A 451 2.84 15.15 3.43
N ARG A 452 2.43 16.40 3.19
CA ARG A 452 2.71 17.10 1.92
C ARG A 452 4.22 17.29 1.68
N GLY A 453 5.06 17.36 2.72
CA GLY A 453 6.51 17.45 2.60
C GLY A 453 7.17 16.20 2.02
N LEU A 454 6.48 15.06 2.12
CA LEU A 454 6.95 13.78 1.59
C LEU A 454 6.53 13.54 0.13
N ILE A 455 5.54 14.28 -0.38
CA ILE A 455 5.10 14.16 -1.78
C ILE A 455 6.30 14.39 -2.71
N GLY A 456 6.59 13.39 -3.56
CA GLY A 456 7.73 13.37 -4.47
C GLY A 456 9.12 13.26 -3.81
N PHE A 457 9.21 13.19 -2.49
CA PHE A 457 10.51 13.07 -1.81
C PHE A 457 11.15 11.69 -1.99
N ARG A 458 10.34 10.63 -2.05
CA ARG A 458 10.86 9.25 -2.14
C ARG A 458 11.71 9.03 -3.40
N GLY A 459 11.30 9.58 -4.54
CA GLY A 459 12.07 9.52 -5.79
C GLY A 459 13.39 10.28 -5.71
N GLU A 460 13.39 11.48 -5.12
CA GLU A 460 14.59 12.26 -4.86
C GLU A 460 15.53 11.54 -3.89
N PHE A 461 14.99 11.02 -2.80
CA PHE A 461 15.73 10.29 -1.78
C PHE A 461 16.49 9.07 -2.35
N MET A 462 15.82 8.26 -3.16
CA MET A 462 16.46 7.10 -3.82
C MET A 462 17.59 7.52 -4.77
N THR A 463 17.44 8.66 -5.44
CA THR A 463 18.47 9.21 -6.31
C THR A 463 19.66 9.73 -5.50
N ASP A 464 19.42 10.50 -4.46
CA ASP A 464 20.46 11.11 -3.61
C ASP A 464 21.28 10.05 -2.86
N THR A 465 20.62 8.98 -2.40
CA THR A 465 21.26 7.87 -1.67
C THR A 465 21.78 6.77 -2.59
N LYS A 466 21.70 6.96 -3.92
CA LYS A 466 22.09 5.95 -4.93
C LYS A 466 21.42 4.59 -4.71
N GLY A 467 20.20 4.60 -4.18
CA GLY A 467 19.45 3.40 -3.85
C GLY A 467 19.80 2.73 -2.50
N ASN A 468 20.75 3.28 -1.73
CA ASN A 468 21.21 2.69 -0.47
C ASN A 468 20.46 3.24 0.76
N GLY A 469 19.43 4.04 0.60
CA GLY A 469 18.66 4.59 1.70
C GLY A 469 17.33 3.87 1.89
N ILE A 470 16.90 3.73 3.14
CA ILE A 470 15.60 3.19 3.52
C ILE A 470 14.79 4.32 4.16
N ILE A 471 13.54 4.49 3.74
CA ILE A 471 12.62 5.48 4.29
C ILE A 471 11.31 4.82 4.67
N ASN A 472 10.89 5.03 5.93
CA ASN A 472 9.63 4.55 6.46
C ASN A 472 8.86 5.71 7.07
N THR A 473 7.54 5.72 6.89
CA THR A 473 6.66 6.79 7.38
C THR A 473 5.50 6.20 8.16
N ILE A 474 5.10 6.90 9.22
CA ILE A 474 3.98 6.53 10.07
C ILE A 474 3.15 7.78 10.32
N PHE A 475 1.84 7.71 10.06
CA PHE A 475 0.91 8.82 10.34
C PHE A 475 0.86 9.11 11.85
N ASP A 476 1.10 10.38 12.22
CA ASP A 476 1.22 10.84 13.62
C ASP A 476 0.09 11.80 14.06
N GLY A 477 -0.91 12.00 13.22
CA GLY A 477 -2.03 12.88 13.57
C GLY A 477 -2.06 14.18 12.79
N TYR A 478 -2.67 15.21 13.36
CA TYR A 478 -2.85 16.52 12.73
C TYR A 478 -2.25 17.62 13.58
N GLU A 479 -1.43 18.49 12.97
CA GLU A 479 -0.87 19.69 13.58
C GLU A 479 -1.24 20.95 12.80
N GLU A 480 -0.96 22.12 13.37
CA GLU A 480 -1.18 23.41 12.73
C GLU A 480 -0.31 23.55 11.47
N TYR A 481 -0.90 24.08 10.40
CA TYR A 481 -0.27 24.26 9.10
C TYR A 481 1.09 24.99 9.18
N LYS A 482 2.17 24.35 8.75
CA LYS A 482 3.56 24.84 8.90
C LYS A 482 4.01 25.81 7.79
N GLY A 483 3.07 26.35 7.01
CA GLY A 483 3.39 27.29 5.92
C GLY A 483 3.77 26.60 4.62
N ASP A 484 4.01 27.38 3.56
CA ASP A 484 4.21 26.86 2.21
C ASP A 484 5.52 26.06 2.03
N ILE A 485 5.46 25.05 1.19
CA ILE A 485 6.60 24.21 0.75
C ILE A 485 6.77 24.36 -0.76
N GLN A 486 8.00 24.60 -1.20
CA GLN A 486 8.33 24.54 -2.62
C GLN A 486 8.65 23.11 -3.02
N TYR A 487 7.78 22.51 -3.85
CA TYR A 487 7.92 21.11 -4.26
C TYR A 487 8.89 20.93 -5.44
N ARG A 488 8.76 21.74 -6.47
CA ARG A 488 9.52 21.62 -7.69
C ARG A 488 10.27 22.92 -8.01
N LYS A 489 11.59 22.81 -8.18
CA LYS A 489 12.48 23.96 -8.50
C LYS A 489 12.67 24.14 -10.02
N GLN A 490 12.27 23.15 -10.82
CA GLN A 490 12.54 23.10 -12.25
C GLN A 490 11.23 23.09 -13.05
N GLY A 491 11.18 23.85 -14.12
CA GLY A 491 10.03 23.94 -15.00
C GLY A 491 9.91 22.76 -15.98
N SER A 492 8.86 22.78 -16.78
CA SER A 492 8.58 21.81 -17.84
C SER A 492 9.04 22.31 -19.21
N ILE A 493 9.50 21.39 -20.05
CA ILE A 493 9.65 21.61 -21.48
C ILE A 493 8.35 21.19 -22.14
N ILE A 494 7.67 22.13 -22.82
CA ILE A 494 6.30 21.97 -23.34
C ILE A 494 6.35 21.98 -24.87
N ALA A 495 5.66 21.02 -25.50
CA ALA A 495 5.50 21.00 -26.95
C ALA A 495 4.64 22.20 -27.41
N PHE A 496 5.09 22.89 -28.42
CA PHE A 496 4.44 24.09 -28.96
C PHE A 496 3.32 23.78 -29.94
N GLU A 497 3.45 22.72 -30.74
CA GLU A 497 2.50 22.34 -31.78
C GLU A 497 2.20 20.84 -31.80
N ASP A 498 1.13 20.47 -32.50
CA ASP A 498 0.75 19.09 -32.72
C ASP A 498 1.59 18.49 -33.86
N GLY A 499 1.98 17.22 -33.72
CA GLY A 499 2.70 16.50 -34.74
C GLY A 499 3.44 15.28 -34.26
N GLU A 500 4.51 14.93 -34.95
CA GLU A 500 5.43 13.87 -34.61
C GLU A 500 6.80 14.43 -34.32
N SER A 501 7.42 13.98 -33.22
CA SER A 501 8.75 14.47 -32.83
C SER A 501 9.83 14.01 -33.81
N ILE A 502 10.68 14.93 -34.23
CA ILE A 502 11.73 14.70 -35.22
C ILE A 502 13.11 14.89 -34.56
N THR A 503 14.09 14.10 -34.99
CA THR A 503 15.46 14.14 -34.47
C THR A 503 16.03 15.56 -34.40
N TYR A 504 15.82 16.40 -35.42
CA TYR A 504 16.31 17.79 -35.44
C TYR A 504 15.63 18.67 -34.38
N GLY A 505 14.32 18.55 -34.22
CA GLY A 505 13.57 19.27 -33.20
C GLY A 505 14.00 18.87 -31.78
N LEU A 506 14.18 17.57 -31.55
CA LEU A 506 14.64 17.04 -30.27
C LEU A 506 16.09 17.43 -29.96
N TYR A 507 16.96 17.45 -30.97
CA TYR A 507 18.35 17.90 -30.81
C TYR A 507 18.43 19.33 -30.26
N ASN A 508 17.61 20.23 -30.80
CA ASN A 508 17.53 21.60 -30.29
C ASN A 508 16.87 21.70 -28.92
N ALA A 509 15.92 20.82 -28.63
CA ALA A 509 15.21 20.81 -27.35
C ALA A 509 16.06 20.26 -26.20
N GLN A 510 16.95 19.27 -26.44
CA GLN A 510 17.82 18.69 -25.40
C GLN A 510 18.81 19.71 -24.79
N GLU A 511 19.12 20.81 -25.47
CA GLU A 511 19.92 21.91 -24.92
C GLU A 511 19.21 22.64 -23.77
N ARG A 512 17.87 22.51 -23.69
CA ARG A 512 17.04 23.14 -22.67
C ARG A 512 16.89 22.28 -21.41
N GLY A 513 17.16 20.97 -21.49
CA GLY A 513 17.05 20.06 -20.36
C GLY A 513 16.93 18.60 -20.78
N VAL A 514 16.35 17.79 -19.89
CA VAL A 514 16.18 16.33 -20.07
C VAL A 514 14.86 16.05 -20.76
N LEU A 515 14.89 15.26 -21.85
CA LEU A 515 13.69 14.91 -22.61
C LEU A 515 13.07 13.60 -22.12
N PHE A 516 11.74 13.52 -22.21
CA PHE A 516 10.93 12.34 -21.85
C PHE A 516 10.46 11.57 -23.09
N ILE A 517 10.60 12.15 -24.27
CA ILE A 517 10.20 11.58 -25.55
C ILE A 517 11.39 11.33 -26.46
N GLY A 518 11.25 10.37 -27.37
CA GLY A 518 12.19 10.07 -28.45
C GLY A 518 11.66 10.49 -29.83
N PRO A 519 12.43 10.22 -30.91
CA PRO A 519 11.99 10.48 -32.29
C PRO A 519 10.80 9.60 -32.68
N GLY A 520 9.89 10.12 -33.50
CA GLY A 520 8.74 9.36 -34.01
C GLY A 520 7.57 9.24 -33.03
N GLU A 521 7.59 9.98 -31.91
CA GLU A 521 6.49 9.97 -30.97
C GLU A 521 5.49 11.10 -31.27
N LYS A 522 4.20 10.78 -31.19
CA LYS A 522 3.13 11.77 -31.38
C LYS A 522 3.11 12.73 -30.18
N VAL A 523 3.06 14.00 -30.49
CA VAL A 523 2.98 15.10 -29.52
C VAL A 523 1.86 16.06 -29.91
N TYR A 524 1.40 16.83 -28.93
CA TYR A 524 0.41 17.89 -29.13
C TYR A 524 0.78 19.14 -28.31
N SER A 525 0.25 20.26 -28.70
CA SER A 525 0.46 21.54 -27.99
C SER A 525 0.04 21.43 -26.54
N GLY A 526 0.94 21.82 -25.61
CA GLY A 526 0.69 21.70 -24.18
C GLY A 526 1.13 20.37 -23.55
N MET A 527 1.58 19.38 -24.34
CA MET A 527 2.20 18.16 -23.82
C MET A 527 3.57 18.48 -23.21
N VAL A 528 3.86 17.95 -22.04
CA VAL A 528 5.17 18.06 -21.38
C VAL A 528 6.09 17.00 -21.97
N VAL A 529 7.14 17.43 -22.65
CA VAL A 529 8.08 16.57 -23.37
C VAL A 529 9.44 16.47 -22.70
N GLY A 530 9.63 17.19 -21.58
CA GLY A 530 10.88 17.16 -20.84
C GLY A 530 10.85 18.06 -19.61
N GLN A 531 11.98 18.09 -18.92
CA GLN A 531 12.24 18.90 -17.72
C GLN A 531 13.37 19.89 -18.04
N THR A 532 13.14 21.18 -17.80
CA THR A 532 14.17 22.21 -17.96
C THR A 532 15.05 22.33 -16.72
N GLY A 533 16.28 22.82 -16.88
CA GLY A 533 17.15 23.19 -15.76
C GLY A 533 16.77 24.51 -15.06
N LYS A 534 15.82 25.27 -15.61
CA LYS A 534 15.33 26.54 -15.06
C LYS A 534 14.03 26.37 -14.30
N ALA A 535 13.68 27.34 -13.47
CA ALA A 535 12.43 27.32 -12.71
C ALA A 535 11.18 27.55 -13.58
N GLU A 536 11.35 28.24 -14.71
CA GLU A 536 10.24 28.58 -15.61
C GLU A 536 10.04 27.51 -16.70
N ASP A 537 8.79 27.35 -17.10
CA ASP A 537 8.43 26.48 -18.23
C ASP A 537 8.95 27.04 -19.55
N VAL A 538 9.36 26.17 -20.47
CA VAL A 538 9.90 26.54 -21.78
C VAL A 538 9.12 25.82 -22.88
N GLU A 539 8.56 26.59 -23.80
CA GLU A 539 7.92 26.04 -25.00
C GLU A 539 8.97 25.74 -26.08
N VAL A 540 8.91 24.55 -26.70
CA VAL A 540 9.83 24.09 -27.75
C VAL A 540 9.05 23.47 -28.91
N ASN A 541 9.60 23.63 -30.12
CA ASN A 541 9.07 22.94 -31.29
C ASN A 541 9.87 21.65 -31.55
N VAL A 542 9.35 20.51 -31.12
CA VAL A 542 9.97 19.18 -31.32
C VAL A 542 9.64 18.57 -32.69
N CYS A 543 8.69 19.15 -33.42
CA CYS A 543 8.29 18.72 -34.78
C CYS A 543 9.06 19.48 -35.89
N LYS A 544 9.96 20.40 -35.51
CA LYS A 544 10.68 21.26 -36.45
C LYS A 544 11.62 20.47 -37.34
N THR A 545 11.41 20.55 -38.66
CA THR A 545 12.29 20.01 -39.71
C THR A 545 13.51 20.91 -39.97
N LYS A 546 14.62 20.31 -40.37
CA LYS A 546 15.78 21.06 -40.83
C LYS A 546 15.42 21.72 -42.16
N HIS A 547 15.46 23.05 -42.24
CA HIS A 547 15.36 23.74 -43.56
C HIS A 547 16.56 23.39 -44.43
N LEU A 548 16.31 22.80 -45.58
CA LEU A 548 17.33 22.58 -46.60
C LEU A 548 17.70 23.95 -47.20
N SER A 549 18.84 24.48 -46.82
CA SER A 549 19.42 25.64 -47.54
C SER A 549 20.20 25.13 -48.74
N ASN A 550 20.04 25.80 -49.91
CA ASN A 550 20.71 25.45 -51.16
C ASN A 550 22.24 25.68 -51.17
N THR A 551 22.86 26.02 -50.06
CA THR A 551 24.29 26.14 -49.89
C THR A 551 24.87 24.81 -49.42
N ARG A 552 25.49 24.08 -50.36
CA ARG A 552 26.34 22.92 -50.07
C ARG A 552 27.60 23.38 -49.32
N SER A 553 27.58 23.33 -48.01
CA SER A 553 28.81 23.20 -47.22
C SER A 553 29.10 21.71 -47.11
N SER A 554 30.02 21.20 -47.91
CA SER A 554 30.60 19.88 -47.81
C SER A 554 31.34 19.79 -46.47
N GLY A 555 30.71 19.21 -45.44
CA GLY A 555 31.42 18.94 -44.19
C GLY A 555 30.63 18.82 -42.91
N SER A 556 29.30 18.92 -42.90
CA SER A 556 28.52 18.86 -41.65
C SER A 556 27.27 17.98 -41.74
N ASP A 557 27.43 16.78 -42.21
CA ASP A 557 26.51 15.68 -41.90
C ASP A 557 27.00 14.89 -40.67
N ASP A 558 27.43 15.62 -39.62
CA ASP A 558 27.60 15.00 -38.32
C ASP A 558 26.23 14.48 -37.86
N ALA A 559 26.17 13.16 -37.63
CA ALA A 559 24.98 12.52 -37.14
C ALA A 559 24.53 13.20 -35.83
N LEU A 560 23.34 13.80 -35.83
CA LEU A 560 22.78 14.44 -34.63
C LEU A 560 22.66 13.42 -33.51
N ARG A 561 23.51 13.56 -32.49
CA ARG A 561 23.47 12.67 -31.33
C ARG A 561 22.41 13.14 -30.33
N LEU A 562 21.40 12.30 -30.12
CA LEU A 562 20.41 12.52 -29.07
C LEU A 562 20.87 11.83 -27.78
N VAL A 563 20.71 12.53 -26.67
CA VAL A 563 20.81 11.92 -25.35
C VAL A 563 19.61 10.99 -25.16
N PRO A 564 19.78 9.77 -24.58
CA PRO A 564 18.66 8.87 -24.30
C PRO A 564 17.56 9.57 -23.50
N LYS A 565 16.30 9.35 -23.89
CA LYS A 565 15.16 9.91 -23.17
C LYS A 565 15.08 9.33 -21.75
N LYS A 566 14.65 10.16 -20.80
CA LYS A 566 14.32 9.68 -19.45
C LYS A 566 12.96 9.01 -19.47
N VAL A 567 12.92 7.68 -19.25
CA VAL A 567 11.68 6.93 -19.07
C VAL A 567 11.30 7.01 -17.59
N MET A 568 10.10 7.49 -17.31
CA MET A 568 9.59 7.60 -15.94
C MET A 568 8.56 6.52 -15.65
N SER A 569 8.60 5.94 -14.44
CA SER A 569 7.55 5.08 -13.91
C SER A 569 6.27 5.87 -13.63
N LEU A 570 5.17 5.18 -13.33
CA LEU A 570 3.91 5.83 -12.94
C LEU A 570 4.12 6.75 -11.73
N GLU A 571 4.78 6.25 -10.70
CA GLU A 571 5.07 7.00 -9.48
C GLU A 571 5.92 8.24 -9.79
N GLN A 572 6.98 8.09 -10.58
CA GLN A 572 7.82 9.21 -11.00
C GLN A 572 7.06 10.26 -11.81
N CYS A 573 6.07 9.84 -12.61
CA CYS A 573 5.20 10.78 -13.31
C CYS A 573 4.26 11.50 -12.34
N MET A 574 3.68 10.78 -11.37
CA MET A 574 2.80 11.35 -10.35
C MET A 574 3.55 12.35 -9.46
N ASP A 575 4.79 12.03 -9.09
CA ASP A 575 5.66 12.93 -8.31
C ASP A 575 6.07 14.18 -9.11
N PHE A 576 6.25 14.03 -10.42
CA PHE A 576 6.73 15.10 -11.28
C PHE A 576 5.67 16.16 -11.57
N ILE A 577 4.40 15.80 -11.75
CA ILE A 577 3.34 16.74 -12.15
C ILE A 577 3.16 17.86 -11.14
N ASP A 578 2.91 19.07 -11.64
CA ASP A 578 2.59 20.22 -10.81
C ASP A 578 1.09 20.53 -10.81
N THR A 579 0.68 21.51 -10.00
CA THR A 579 -0.74 21.89 -9.80
C THR A 579 -1.45 22.30 -11.08
N ASP A 580 -0.72 22.79 -12.09
CA ASP A 580 -1.23 23.17 -13.41
C ASP A 580 -1.04 22.08 -14.48
N GLU A 581 -0.61 20.89 -14.08
CA GLU A 581 -0.36 19.73 -14.93
C GLU A 581 -1.31 18.57 -14.63
N LEU A 582 -1.44 17.68 -15.59
CA LEU A 582 -2.18 16.42 -15.50
C LEU A 582 -1.32 15.28 -16.04
N LEU A 583 -1.50 14.09 -15.48
CA LEU A 583 -0.93 12.86 -16.02
C LEU A 583 -2.03 12.11 -16.79
N GLU A 584 -1.85 11.93 -18.10
CA GLU A 584 -2.65 10.99 -18.88
C GLU A 584 -2.17 9.57 -18.64
N VAL A 585 -3.09 8.73 -18.23
CA VAL A 585 -2.86 7.31 -17.98
C VAL A 585 -3.61 6.51 -19.04
N THR A 586 -2.86 5.77 -19.83
CA THR A 586 -3.41 4.86 -20.85
C THR A 586 -2.81 3.47 -20.68
N PRO A 587 -3.41 2.42 -21.23
CA PRO A 587 -2.84 1.07 -21.18
C PRO A 587 -1.41 0.96 -21.71
N LYS A 588 -1.05 1.82 -22.69
CA LYS A 588 0.24 1.76 -23.39
C LYS A 588 1.23 2.84 -22.95
N ASN A 589 0.75 4.04 -22.62
CA ASN A 589 1.58 5.20 -22.39
C ASN A 589 1.18 6.00 -21.15
N LEU A 590 2.17 6.70 -20.60
CA LEU A 590 2.00 7.73 -19.58
C LEU A 590 2.48 9.05 -20.22
N ARG A 591 1.63 10.08 -20.25
CA ARG A 591 1.95 11.38 -20.83
C ARG A 591 1.59 12.49 -19.85
N ILE A 592 2.49 13.44 -19.67
CA ILE A 592 2.24 14.61 -18.83
C ILE A 592 1.81 15.75 -19.75
N ARG A 593 0.82 16.53 -19.32
CA ARG A 593 0.36 17.69 -20.08
C ARG A 593 -0.05 18.84 -19.16
N LYS A 594 -0.07 20.03 -19.70
CA LYS A 594 -0.69 21.17 -19.01
C LYS A 594 -2.21 21.05 -18.97
N LYS A 595 -2.84 21.54 -17.90
CA LYS A 595 -4.30 21.62 -17.78
C LYS A 595 -4.88 22.48 -18.90
N ILE A 596 -4.23 23.60 -19.21
CA ILE A 596 -4.59 24.50 -20.31
C ILE A 596 -3.65 24.24 -21.48
N LEU A 597 -4.17 23.64 -22.55
CA LEU A 597 -3.35 23.26 -23.71
C LEU A 597 -2.97 24.48 -24.59
N ASP A 598 -3.88 25.46 -24.72
CA ASP A 598 -3.64 26.66 -25.52
C ASP A 598 -2.57 27.57 -24.88
N PRO A 599 -1.48 27.92 -25.62
CA PRO A 599 -0.38 28.74 -25.09
C PRO A 599 -0.82 30.14 -24.65
N THR A 600 -1.78 30.75 -25.40
CA THR A 600 -2.27 32.10 -25.13
C THR A 600 -3.09 32.13 -23.84
N LEU A 601 -3.95 31.13 -23.66
CA LEU A 601 -4.74 30.99 -22.45
C LEU A 601 -3.87 30.69 -21.23
N ARG A 602 -2.82 29.85 -21.38
CA ARG A 602 -1.83 29.61 -20.30
C ARG A 602 -1.19 30.90 -19.83
N LYS A 603 -0.67 31.71 -20.77
CA LYS A 603 -0.03 33.01 -20.45
C LYS A 603 -1.00 33.94 -19.73
N ARG A 604 -2.25 34.02 -20.18
CA ARG A 604 -3.29 34.84 -19.51
C ARG A 604 -3.61 34.34 -18.09
N ALA A 605 -3.68 33.01 -17.92
CA ALA A 605 -3.93 32.41 -16.59
C ALA A 605 -2.76 32.66 -15.62
N ALA A 606 -1.52 32.57 -16.09
CA ALA A 606 -0.32 32.89 -15.32
C ALA A 606 -0.28 34.33 -14.84
N LEU A 607 -0.62 35.28 -15.71
CA LEU A 607 -0.69 36.71 -15.36
C LEU A 607 -1.77 37.01 -14.30
N ARG A 608 -2.92 36.30 -14.34
CA ARG A 608 -3.99 36.48 -13.34
C ARG A 608 -3.62 35.93 -11.95
N LYS A 609 -2.72 34.95 -11.87
CA LYS A 609 -2.22 34.41 -10.59
C LYS A 609 -1.20 35.32 -9.92
N GLN A 610 -0.57 36.22 -10.66
CA GLN A 610 0.41 37.19 -10.14
C GLN A 610 -0.23 38.50 -9.65
N GLN A 611 -1.49 38.74 -9.98
CA GLN A 611 -2.32 39.84 -9.45
C GLN A 611 -3.13 39.38 -8.23
#